data_19e85df7f33ce7297dbcc8a4e884a3f7
#
_entry.id   19e85df7f33ce7297dbcc8a4e884a3f7
#
_cell.length_a   1.000
_cell.length_b   1.000
_cell.length_c   1.000
_cell.angle_alpha   90.00
_cell.angle_beta   90.00
_cell.angle_gamma   90.00
#
_symmetry.space_group_name_H-M   'P 1'
#
loop_
_entity.id
_entity.type
_entity.pdbx_description
1 polymer ?
#
loop_
_entity_poly.entity_id
_entity_poly.type
_entity_poly.pdbx_seq_one_letter_code
_entity_poly.pdbx_strand_id
1 'polypeptide(L)'
;MAESKPQPEELLVAIDFSPCSLRALDTALAWRGPSAEVTALHVLDADFLARVEELGLGSSEEHLKRMRTRAEDELARAVAERGGEGVETMIVVGTPFVEIVKIANDLDCDLVIMGIHGNETALKQILFGGTAEKVLRGTKRPVLCVP
;
A
#
# COMPACT_ATOMS: atom_id res chain seq x y z
N MET A 1 -33.14 18.25 6.54
CA MET A 1 -32.45 16.95 6.49
C MET A 1 -30.98 17.19 6.17
N ALA A 2 -30.10 16.67 7.01
CA ALA A 2 -28.69 16.70 6.67
C ALA A 2 -28.44 15.72 5.52
N GLU A 3 -27.90 16.21 4.41
CA GLU A 3 -27.40 15.32 3.37
C GLU A 3 -26.29 14.47 3.97
N SER A 4 -26.43 13.15 3.89
CA SER A 4 -25.33 12.26 4.28
C SER A 4 -24.17 12.54 3.32
N LYS A 5 -23.01 12.89 3.86
CA LYS A 5 -21.80 12.99 3.04
C LYS A 5 -21.57 11.66 2.37
N PRO A 6 -21.28 11.64 1.07
CA PRO A 6 -21.00 10.39 0.40
C PRO A 6 -19.84 9.68 1.08
N GLN A 7 -20.02 8.40 1.35
CA GLN A 7 -18.93 7.57 1.87
C GLN A 7 -17.98 7.23 0.72
N PRO A 8 -16.67 7.08 1.02
CA PRO A 8 -15.74 6.63 -0.01
C PRO A 8 -16.12 5.24 -0.51
N GLU A 9 -16.15 5.10 -1.84
CA GLU A 9 -16.52 3.85 -2.51
C GLU A 9 -15.30 3.11 -3.08
N GLU A 10 -14.25 3.84 -3.46
CA GLU A 10 -12.99 3.29 -3.96
C GLU A 10 -11.86 3.57 -2.98
N LEU A 11 -11.41 2.53 -2.30
CA LEU A 11 -10.35 2.62 -1.30
C LEU A 11 -9.08 1.92 -1.80
N LEU A 12 -7.95 2.60 -1.73
CA LEU A 12 -6.63 2.02 -2.00
C LEU A 12 -5.84 1.95 -0.70
N VAL A 13 -5.40 0.75 -0.34
CA VAL A 13 -4.55 0.54 0.84
C VAL A 13 -3.15 0.16 0.39
N ALA A 14 -2.16 0.97 0.76
CA ALA A 14 -0.76 0.68 0.46
C ALA A 14 -0.16 -0.21 1.58
N ILE A 15 0.36 -1.37 1.20
CA ILE A 15 0.86 -2.39 2.11
C ILE A 15 2.34 -2.64 1.84
N ASP A 16 3.18 -2.46 2.85
CA ASP A 16 4.59 -2.85 2.83
C ASP A 16 4.91 -3.93 3.88
N PHE A 17 3.87 -4.52 4.46
CA PHE A 17 3.93 -5.51 5.53
C PHE A 17 4.50 -4.99 6.86
N SER A 18 4.70 -3.69 6.99
CA SER A 18 5.01 -3.06 8.27
C SER A 18 3.78 -3.10 9.19
N PRO A 19 3.97 -3.06 10.51
CA PRO A 19 2.85 -3.01 11.45
C PRO A 19 1.86 -1.87 11.17
N CYS A 20 2.35 -0.69 10.78
CA CYS A 20 1.49 0.44 10.41
C CYS A 20 0.66 0.17 9.18
N SER A 21 1.24 -0.44 8.13
CA SER A 21 0.50 -0.76 6.91
C SER A 21 -0.56 -1.83 7.15
N LEU A 22 -0.28 -2.79 8.02
CA LEU A 22 -1.28 -3.81 8.39
C LEU A 22 -2.43 -3.19 9.20
N ARG A 23 -2.13 -2.23 10.08
CA ARG A 23 -3.19 -1.46 10.76
C ARG A 23 -3.97 -0.58 9.79
N ALA A 24 -3.33 -0.08 8.74
CA ALA A 24 -4.02 0.63 7.67
C ALA A 24 -5.04 -0.28 6.96
N LEU A 25 -4.68 -1.53 6.72
CA LEU A 25 -5.60 -2.53 6.18
C LEU A 25 -6.76 -2.80 7.15
N ASP A 26 -6.48 -2.98 8.44
CA ASP A 26 -7.52 -3.14 9.47
C ASP A 26 -8.50 -1.96 9.46
N THR A 27 -7.98 -0.74 9.38
CA THR A 27 -8.79 0.48 9.34
C THR A 27 -9.66 0.53 8.08
N ALA A 28 -9.11 0.21 6.94
CA ALA A 28 -9.85 0.18 5.67
C ALA A 28 -11.02 -0.81 5.75
N LEU A 29 -10.79 -2.00 6.27
CA LEU A 29 -11.82 -3.03 6.41
C LEU A 29 -12.89 -2.65 7.43
N ALA A 30 -12.49 -1.98 8.52
CA ALA A 30 -13.43 -1.52 9.54
C ALA A 30 -14.31 -0.36 9.06
N TRP A 31 -13.77 0.51 8.23
CA TRP A 31 -14.44 1.74 7.80
C TRP A 31 -15.13 1.64 6.45
N ARG A 32 -14.88 0.58 5.69
CA ARG A 32 -15.52 0.42 4.38
C ARG A 32 -17.03 0.30 4.53
N GLY A 33 -17.74 1.01 3.68
CA GLY A 33 -19.18 0.84 3.54
C GLY A 33 -19.53 -0.46 2.80
N PRO A 34 -20.80 -0.84 2.77
CA PRO A 34 -21.24 -2.12 2.17
C PRO A 34 -20.99 -2.21 0.66
N SER A 35 -20.91 -1.08 -0.04
CA SER A 35 -20.65 -1.02 -1.49
C SER A 35 -19.21 -0.64 -1.84
N ALA A 36 -18.34 -0.45 -0.83
CA ALA A 36 -16.97 -0.02 -1.07
C ALA A 36 -16.11 -1.13 -1.68
N GLU A 37 -15.36 -0.78 -2.71
CA GLU A 37 -14.32 -1.62 -3.28
C GLU A 37 -12.98 -1.26 -2.63
N VAL A 38 -12.25 -2.27 -2.20
CA VAL A 38 -10.95 -2.10 -1.54
C VAL A 38 -9.89 -2.82 -2.36
N THR A 39 -8.84 -2.10 -2.73
CA THR A 39 -7.65 -2.65 -3.37
C THR A 39 -6.48 -2.55 -2.41
N ALA A 40 -5.87 -3.68 -2.09
CA ALA A 40 -4.62 -3.75 -1.33
C ALA A 40 -3.45 -3.82 -2.30
N LEU A 41 -2.61 -2.80 -2.27
CA LEU A 41 -1.48 -2.62 -3.18
C LEU A 41 -0.15 -2.82 -2.45
N HIS A 42 0.69 -3.69 -2.99
CA HIS A 42 2.10 -3.79 -2.60
C HIS A 42 2.99 -3.44 -3.78
N VAL A 43 3.99 -2.60 -3.55
CA VAL A 43 4.96 -2.19 -4.57
C VAL A 43 6.29 -2.88 -4.30
N LEU A 44 6.77 -3.64 -5.28
CA LEU A 44 8.12 -4.20 -5.27
C LEU A 44 9.09 -3.10 -5.70
N ASP A 45 10.05 -2.77 -4.84
CA ASP A 45 10.95 -1.63 -5.03
C ASP A 45 11.96 -1.92 -6.14
N ALA A 46 11.82 -1.22 -7.26
CA ALA A 46 12.71 -1.36 -8.41
C ALA A 46 14.16 -0.95 -8.10
N ASP A 47 14.36 0.02 -7.23
CA ASP A 47 15.70 0.47 -6.83
C ASP A 47 16.43 -0.60 -6.03
N PHE A 48 15.71 -1.30 -5.15
CA PHE A 48 16.26 -2.44 -4.41
C PHE A 48 16.70 -3.56 -5.37
N LEU A 49 15.87 -3.90 -6.35
CA LEU A 49 16.19 -4.91 -7.36
C LEU A 49 17.43 -4.56 -8.17
N ALA A 50 17.56 -3.30 -8.59
CA ALA A 50 18.73 -2.81 -9.32
C ALA A 50 20.01 -2.91 -8.47
N ARG A 51 19.93 -2.57 -7.18
CA ARG A 51 21.09 -2.68 -6.26
C ARG A 51 21.55 -4.12 -6.05
N VAL A 52 20.61 -5.04 -5.92
CA VAL A 52 20.93 -6.47 -5.78
C VAL A 52 21.73 -6.96 -6.99
N GLU A 53 21.35 -6.58 -8.19
CA GLU A 53 22.05 -6.92 -9.43
C GLU A 53 23.43 -6.26 -9.51
N GLU A 54 23.53 -4.97 -9.19
CA GLU A 54 24.80 -4.23 -9.14
C GLU A 54 25.81 -4.85 -8.16
N LEU A 55 25.33 -5.37 -7.04
CA LEU A 55 26.16 -6.03 -6.03
C LEU A 55 26.55 -7.48 -6.40
N GLY A 56 26.10 -7.98 -7.56
CA GLY A 56 26.41 -9.33 -8.00
C GLY A 56 25.73 -10.44 -7.20
N LEU A 57 24.60 -10.13 -6.54
CA LEU A 57 23.86 -11.07 -5.71
C LEU A 57 22.79 -11.87 -6.49
N GLY A 58 22.91 -11.92 -7.81
CA GLY A 58 22.02 -12.61 -8.72
C GLY A 58 21.32 -11.65 -9.69
N SER A 59 20.54 -12.18 -10.63
CA SER A 59 19.80 -11.36 -11.58
C SER A 59 18.58 -10.72 -10.91
N SER A 60 18.25 -9.50 -11.34
CA SER A 60 17.04 -8.81 -10.88
C SER A 60 15.77 -9.58 -11.25
N GLU A 61 15.77 -10.28 -12.38
CA GLU A 61 14.66 -11.09 -12.85
C GLU A 61 14.35 -12.27 -11.91
N GLU A 62 15.37 -13.00 -11.46
CA GLU A 62 15.21 -14.10 -10.50
C GLU A 62 14.72 -13.61 -9.14
N HIS A 63 15.29 -12.51 -8.65
CA HIS A 63 14.87 -11.90 -7.39
C HIS A 63 13.44 -11.37 -7.48
N LEU A 64 13.09 -10.72 -8.59
CA LEU A 64 11.75 -10.23 -8.83
C LEU A 64 10.71 -11.36 -8.77
N LYS A 65 10.99 -12.48 -9.42
CA LYS A 65 10.08 -13.63 -9.43
C LYS A 65 9.83 -14.17 -8.03
N ARG A 66 10.88 -14.31 -7.22
CA ARG A 66 10.75 -14.77 -5.83
C ARG A 66 10.02 -13.75 -4.95
N MET A 67 10.37 -12.49 -5.07
CA MET A 67 9.73 -11.42 -4.32
C MET A 67 8.25 -11.31 -4.66
N ARG A 68 7.91 -11.43 -5.93
CA ARG A 68 6.50 -11.38 -6.37
C ARG A 68 5.70 -12.54 -5.79
N THR A 69 6.17 -13.78 -5.91
CA THR A 69 5.48 -14.95 -5.36
C THR A 69 5.29 -14.81 -3.85
N ARG A 70 6.33 -14.41 -3.14
CA ARG A 70 6.26 -14.20 -1.70
C ARG A 70 5.29 -13.11 -1.31
N ALA A 71 5.32 -11.98 -2.02
CA ALA A 71 4.43 -10.86 -1.75
C ALA A 71 2.96 -11.21 -2.05
N GLU A 72 2.70 -11.95 -3.12
CA GLU A 72 1.36 -12.45 -3.43
C GLU A 72 0.81 -13.32 -2.30
N ASP A 73 1.60 -14.24 -1.80
CA ASP A 73 1.21 -15.14 -0.70
C ASP A 73 1.00 -14.36 0.61
N GLU A 74 1.91 -13.47 0.95
CA GLU A 74 1.82 -12.66 2.17
C GLU A 74 0.61 -11.71 2.13
N LEU A 75 0.37 -11.09 0.98
CA LEU A 75 -0.74 -10.16 0.83
C LEU A 75 -2.09 -10.89 0.90
N ALA A 76 -2.21 -12.03 0.22
CA ALA A 76 -3.40 -12.86 0.28
C ALA A 76 -3.70 -13.33 1.70
N ARG A 77 -2.66 -13.73 2.43
CA ARG A 77 -2.76 -14.15 3.82
C ARG A 77 -3.19 -13.00 4.74
N ALA A 78 -2.56 -11.84 4.59
CA ALA A 78 -2.89 -10.65 5.39
C ALA A 78 -4.36 -10.25 5.23
N VAL A 79 -4.87 -10.30 4.01
CA VAL A 79 -6.27 -10.00 3.70
C VAL A 79 -7.21 -11.08 4.28
N ALA A 80 -6.88 -12.35 4.08
CA ALA A 80 -7.71 -13.47 4.55
C ALA A 80 -7.82 -13.52 6.08
N GLU A 81 -6.71 -13.31 6.79
CA GLU A 81 -6.67 -13.30 8.27
C GLU A 81 -7.51 -12.17 8.89
N ARG A 82 -7.80 -11.12 8.13
CA ARG A 82 -8.58 -9.97 8.56
C ARG A 82 -10.04 -9.99 8.09
N GLY A 83 -10.47 -11.09 7.49
CA GLY A 83 -11.82 -11.18 6.96
C GLY A 83 -12.06 -10.22 5.79
N GLY A 84 -11.05 -10.03 4.95
CA GLY A 84 -11.10 -9.11 3.82
C GLY A 84 -11.76 -9.69 2.57
N GLU A 85 -12.95 -10.27 2.71
CA GLU A 85 -13.71 -10.76 1.56
C GLU A 85 -13.96 -9.63 0.56
N GLY A 86 -13.75 -9.93 -0.73
CA GLY A 86 -13.94 -8.97 -1.81
C GLY A 86 -12.81 -7.96 -2.00
N VAL A 87 -11.77 -8.02 -1.17
CA VAL A 87 -10.57 -7.17 -1.36
C VAL A 87 -9.77 -7.67 -2.54
N GLU A 88 -9.51 -6.79 -3.50
CA GLU A 88 -8.59 -7.08 -4.60
C GLU A 88 -7.16 -6.86 -4.14
N THR A 89 -6.26 -7.74 -4.56
CA THR A 89 -4.84 -7.61 -4.29
C THR A 89 -4.10 -7.23 -5.56
N MET A 90 -3.14 -6.33 -5.44
CA MET A 90 -2.35 -5.85 -6.58
C MET A 90 -0.89 -5.74 -6.20
N ILE A 91 -0.02 -6.26 -7.06
CA ILE A 91 1.43 -6.15 -6.89
C ILE A 91 2.01 -5.54 -8.15
N VAL A 92 2.75 -4.45 -7.98
CA VAL A 92 3.41 -3.73 -9.07
C VAL A 92 4.89 -3.54 -8.75
N VAL A 93 5.69 -3.27 -9.75
CA VAL A 93 7.12 -2.97 -9.61
C VAL A 93 7.35 -1.50 -9.93
N GLY A 94 8.07 -0.81 -9.08
CA GLY A 94 8.40 0.59 -9.31
C GLY A 94 8.88 1.29 -8.05
N THR A 95 8.81 2.60 -8.08
CA THR A 95 9.08 3.44 -6.90
C THR A 95 7.80 3.55 -6.09
N PRO A 96 7.79 3.15 -4.80
CA PRO A 96 6.56 3.02 -4.03
C PRO A 96 5.62 4.23 -4.10
N PHE A 97 6.10 5.43 -3.80
CA PHE A 97 5.21 6.60 -3.79
C PHE A 97 4.66 6.94 -5.19
N VAL A 98 5.45 6.73 -6.23
CA VAL A 98 5.05 6.99 -7.62
C VAL A 98 3.92 6.04 -8.04
N GLU A 99 4.10 4.75 -7.76
CA GLU A 99 3.11 3.73 -8.09
C GLU A 99 1.82 3.91 -7.29
N ILE A 100 1.91 4.25 -6.00
CA ILE A 100 0.73 4.52 -5.18
C ILE A 100 -0.10 5.67 -5.76
N VAL A 101 0.55 6.79 -6.09
CA VAL A 101 -0.14 7.95 -6.69
C VAL A 101 -0.74 7.61 -8.04
N LYS A 102 0.02 6.90 -8.88
CA LYS A 102 -0.43 6.47 -10.20
C LYS A 102 -1.66 5.55 -10.11
N ILE A 103 -1.59 4.51 -9.29
CA ILE A 103 -2.70 3.55 -9.13
C ILE A 103 -3.92 4.22 -8.52
N ALA A 104 -3.74 5.12 -7.55
CA ALA A 104 -4.84 5.89 -6.99
C ALA A 104 -5.59 6.71 -8.05
N ASN A 105 -4.86 7.27 -9.00
CA ASN A 105 -5.46 7.99 -10.12
C ASN A 105 -6.12 7.05 -11.15
N ASP A 106 -5.45 5.95 -11.49
CA ASP A 106 -5.96 4.96 -12.45
C ASP A 106 -7.27 4.32 -11.98
N LEU A 107 -7.39 4.06 -10.68
CA LEU A 107 -8.60 3.51 -10.05
C LEU A 107 -9.64 4.57 -9.68
N ASP A 108 -9.34 5.84 -9.88
CA ASP A 108 -10.18 6.96 -9.45
C ASP A 108 -10.57 6.85 -7.97
N CYS A 109 -9.58 6.60 -7.12
CA CYS A 109 -9.80 6.36 -5.69
C CYS A 109 -10.36 7.56 -4.95
N ASP A 110 -11.30 7.31 -4.05
CA ASP A 110 -11.86 8.30 -3.15
C ASP A 110 -11.00 8.52 -1.91
N LEU A 111 -10.24 7.51 -1.53
CA LEU A 111 -9.40 7.55 -0.34
C LEU A 111 -8.22 6.60 -0.47
N VAL A 112 -7.02 7.10 -0.16
CA VAL A 112 -5.82 6.30 0.00
C VAL A 112 -5.57 6.11 1.48
N ILE A 113 -5.35 4.87 1.92
CA ILE A 113 -5.06 4.55 3.32
C ILE A 113 -3.68 3.92 3.37
N MET A 114 -2.82 4.42 4.24
CA MET A 114 -1.46 3.92 4.36
C MET A 114 -0.92 4.09 5.76
N GLY A 115 0.11 3.33 6.10
CA GLY A 115 0.82 3.50 7.35
C GLY A 115 1.61 4.82 7.36
N ILE A 116 1.69 5.44 8.52
CA ILE A 116 2.47 6.66 8.71
C ILE A 116 3.98 6.39 8.62
N HIS A 117 4.40 5.15 8.97
CA HIS A 117 5.77 4.66 8.87
C HIS A 117 5.81 3.37 8.05
N GLY A 118 6.94 3.09 7.44
CA GLY A 118 7.24 1.80 6.82
C GLY A 118 8.15 0.94 7.69
N ASN A 119 8.93 0.06 7.06
CA ASN A 119 9.95 -0.78 7.69
C ASN A 119 11.24 0.03 7.92
N GLU A 120 11.17 1.05 8.74
CA GLU A 120 12.24 2.01 9.01
C GLU A 120 12.88 1.75 10.38
N THR A 121 14.07 2.33 10.58
CA THR A 121 14.73 2.28 11.90
C THR A 121 13.91 3.01 12.96
N ALA A 122 14.07 2.61 14.24
CA ALA A 122 13.34 3.20 15.36
C ALA A 122 13.45 4.74 15.42
N LEU A 123 14.61 5.29 15.06
CA LEU A 123 14.81 6.74 15.02
C LEU A 123 13.94 7.42 13.94
N LYS A 124 13.82 6.79 12.77
CA LYS A 124 12.98 7.31 11.67
C LYS A 124 11.49 7.13 11.95
N GLN A 125 11.10 6.18 12.78
CA GLN A 125 9.70 5.97 13.16
C GLN A 125 9.12 7.11 14.02
N ILE A 126 9.97 7.95 14.61
CA ILE A 126 9.55 9.15 15.34
C ILE A 126 9.09 10.25 14.36
N LEU A 127 9.63 10.22 13.14
CA LEU A 127 9.33 11.16 12.08
C LEU A 127 8.30 10.56 11.11
N PHE A 128 7.71 11.41 10.31
CA PHE A 128 6.81 10.99 9.24
C PHE A 128 7.58 10.15 8.20
N GLY A 129 7.03 9.00 7.79
CA GLY A 129 7.67 8.11 6.82
C GLY A 129 7.86 8.78 5.45
N GLY A 130 8.99 8.47 4.79
CA GLY A 130 9.34 9.08 3.50
C GLY A 130 8.32 8.82 2.39
N THR A 131 7.79 7.59 2.30
CA THR A 131 6.76 7.26 1.32
C THR A 131 5.45 7.99 1.60
N ALA A 132 5.01 8.02 2.87
CA ALA A 132 3.78 8.72 3.26
C ALA A 132 3.87 10.22 2.97
N GLU A 133 4.99 10.85 3.29
CA GLU A 133 5.21 12.27 3.00
C GLU A 133 5.13 12.56 1.49
N LYS A 134 5.79 11.74 0.68
CA LYS A 134 5.80 11.91 -0.78
C LYS A 134 4.43 11.68 -1.39
N VAL A 135 3.66 10.69 -0.91
CA VAL A 135 2.29 10.46 -1.34
C VAL A 135 1.41 11.66 -1.01
N LEU A 136 1.48 12.16 0.24
CA LEU A 136 0.72 13.33 0.66
C LEU A 136 1.00 14.57 -0.20
N ARG A 137 2.24 14.76 -0.61
CA ARG A 137 2.63 15.90 -1.48
C ARG A 137 2.24 15.69 -2.94
N GLY A 138 2.26 14.45 -3.42
CA GLY A 138 2.09 14.12 -4.84
C GLY A 138 0.67 13.82 -5.26
N THR A 139 -0.21 13.46 -4.33
CA THR A 139 -1.59 13.08 -4.65
C THR A 139 -2.58 14.23 -4.50
N LYS A 140 -3.63 14.18 -5.30
CA LYS A 140 -4.82 15.04 -5.14
C LYS A 140 -5.96 14.33 -4.43
N ARG A 141 -5.75 13.07 -4.05
CA ARG A 141 -6.74 12.25 -3.36
C ARG A 141 -6.62 12.43 -1.85
N PRO A 142 -7.72 12.35 -1.10
CA PRO A 142 -7.63 12.27 0.36
C PRO A 142 -6.76 11.08 0.79
N VAL A 143 -5.95 11.29 1.82
CA VAL A 143 -5.07 10.26 2.36
C VAL A 143 -5.30 10.14 3.86
N LEU A 144 -5.53 8.92 4.33
CA LEU A 144 -5.57 8.59 5.73
C LEU A 144 -4.27 7.88 6.11
N CYS A 145 -3.49 8.50 6.98
CA CYS A 145 -2.26 7.92 7.51
C CYS A 145 -2.53 7.29 8.87
N VAL A 146 -2.20 6.01 9.01
CA VAL A 146 -2.45 5.22 10.21
C VAL A 146 -1.14 4.99 10.97
N PRO A 147 -1.06 5.34 12.26
CA PRO A 147 0.14 5.10 13.07
C PRO A 147 0.37 3.64 13.41
#